data_12a8fb40dc128e8934dbc3e92e392a53
#
_entry.id   12a8fb40dc128e8934dbc3e92e392a53
#
_cell.length_a   1.000
_cell.length_b   1.000
_cell.length_c   1.000
_cell.angle_alpha   90.00
_cell.angle_beta   90.00
_cell.angle_gamma   90.00
#
_symmetry.space_group_name_H-M   'P 1'
#
loop_
_entity.id
_entity.type
_entity.pdbx_description
1 polymer ?
#
loop_
_entity_poly.entity_id
_entity_poly.type
_entity_poly.pdbx_seq_one_letter_code
_entity_poly.pdbx_strand_id
1 'polypeptide(L)'
;MTVLGIDIGSRSIEVVAMRQGKVVEKRQAPTTFNPVKQVLGLLDGLDAGLAVATGYGRKLVQEMELGFEVQTITEIKAHGLGAHHLFLHGRTVLDIGGQDTKALSLLPGGRVGKFEMNDRCAAGTGKFLE
;
A
#
# COMPACT_ATOMS: atom_id res chain seq x y z
N MET A 1 -7.15 -15.02 -12.38
CA MET A 1 -6.03 -14.08 -12.56
C MET A 1 -5.50 -13.67 -11.19
N THR A 2 -4.22 -13.62 -11.06
CA THR A 2 -3.58 -13.09 -9.84
C THR A 2 -3.37 -11.58 -10.00
N VAL A 3 -3.74 -10.82 -8.96
CA VAL A 3 -3.51 -9.38 -8.88
C VAL A 3 -2.54 -9.13 -7.74
N LEU A 4 -1.54 -8.31 -7.98
CA LEU A 4 -0.56 -7.91 -6.96
C LEU A 4 -0.92 -6.54 -6.41
N GLY A 5 -0.84 -6.40 -5.09
CA GLY A 5 -0.79 -5.11 -4.41
C GLY A 5 0.65 -4.85 -3.99
N ILE A 6 1.19 -3.68 -4.33
CA ILE A 6 2.56 -3.31 -4.01
C ILE A 6 2.55 -1.96 -3.30
N ASP A 7 2.99 -1.94 -2.05
CA ASP A 7 3.12 -0.70 -1.29
C ASP A 7 4.61 -0.39 -1.08
N ILE A 8 5.08 0.70 -1.68
CA ILE A 8 6.45 1.16 -1.48
C ILE A 8 6.44 2.32 -0.51
N GLY A 9 6.55 1.98 0.76
CA GLY A 9 6.59 2.93 1.86
C GLY A 9 8.01 3.42 2.16
N SER A 10 8.10 4.43 3.00
CA SER A 10 9.38 4.97 3.45
C SER A 10 10.14 4.02 4.38
N ARG A 11 9.44 3.12 5.05
CA ARG A 11 9.99 2.19 6.05
C ARG A 11 10.04 0.76 5.57
N SER A 12 9.06 0.33 4.80
CA SER A 12 8.97 -1.04 4.32
C SER A 12 8.26 -1.10 2.97
N ILE A 13 8.51 -2.19 2.26
CA ILE A 13 7.85 -2.53 1.02
C ILE A 13 7.05 -3.79 1.28
N GLU A 14 5.75 -3.76 0.98
CA GLU A 14 4.85 -4.89 1.09
C GLU A 14 4.35 -5.31 -0.29
N VAL A 15 4.29 -6.62 -0.50
CA VAL A 15 3.68 -7.22 -1.68
C VAL A 15 2.64 -8.24 -1.21
N VAL A 16 1.43 -8.13 -1.74
CA VAL A 16 0.39 -9.13 -1.55
C VAL A 16 -0.06 -9.65 -2.90
N ALA A 17 -0.24 -10.96 -3.00
CA ALA A 17 -0.86 -11.58 -4.15
C ALA A 17 -2.28 -11.98 -3.79
N MET A 18 -3.23 -11.57 -4.63
CA MET A 18 -4.64 -11.88 -4.45
C MET A 18 -5.18 -12.68 -5.63
N ARG A 19 -6.02 -13.65 -5.31
CA ARG A 19 -6.71 -14.47 -6.30
C ARG A 19 -8.13 -14.73 -5.83
N GLN A 20 -9.12 -14.42 -6.69
CA GLN A 20 -10.53 -14.60 -6.36
C GLN A 20 -10.92 -13.90 -5.03
N GLY A 21 -10.44 -12.67 -4.82
CA GLY A 21 -10.74 -11.88 -3.63
C GLY A 21 -10.05 -12.31 -2.34
N LYS A 22 -9.12 -13.27 -2.42
CA LYS A 22 -8.38 -13.76 -1.25
C LYS A 22 -6.89 -13.51 -1.39
N VAL A 23 -6.24 -13.17 -0.28
CA VAL A 23 -4.78 -13.08 -0.22
C VAL A 23 -4.20 -14.49 -0.21
N VAL A 24 -3.40 -14.80 -1.21
CA VAL A 24 -2.74 -16.10 -1.36
C VAL A 24 -1.27 -16.06 -0.98
N GLU A 25 -0.64 -14.89 -0.99
CA GLU A 25 0.76 -14.73 -0.58
C GLU A 25 1.02 -13.31 -0.10
N LYS A 26 1.93 -13.18 0.87
CA LYS A 26 2.41 -11.90 1.40
C LYS A 26 3.91 -11.93 1.49
N ARG A 27 4.55 -10.84 1.09
CA ARG A 27 6.00 -10.64 1.23
C ARG A 27 6.27 -9.23 1.72
N GLN A 28 7.33 -9.07 2.49
CA GLN A 28 7.70 -7.79 3.09
C GLN A 28 9.21 -7.70 3.22
N ALA A 29 9.74 -6.49 3.05
CA ALA A 29 11.13 -6.16 3.33
C ALA A 29 11.26 -4.71 3.81
N PRO A 30 12.24 -4.39 4.67
CA PRO A 30 12.55 -2.99 5.00
C PRO A 30 12.99 -2.24 3.75
N THR A 31 12.56 -0.98 3.60
CA THR A 31 12.96 -0.15 2.48
C THR A 31 14.43 0.25 2.63
N THR A 32 15.22 0.02 1.58
CA THR A 32 16.61 0.45 1.48
C THR A 32 16.77 1.56 0.45
N PHE A 33 18.01 1.95 0.18
CA PHE A 33 18.32 2.95 -0.84
C PHE A 33 18.12 2.45 -2.29
N ASN A 34 17.87 1.17 -2.49
CA ASN A 34 17.61 0.61 -3.83
C ASN A 34 16.26 -0.11 -3.87
N PRO A 35 15.15 0.63 -3.85
CA PRO A 35 13.82 0.02 -3.82
C PRO A 35 13.46 -0.75 -5.09
N VAL A 36 13.99 -0.38 -6.25
CA VAL A 36 13.76 -1.10 -7.51
C VAL A 36 14.26 -2.54 -7.40
N LYS A 37 15.48 -2.72 -6.93
CA LYS A 37 16.06 -4.06 -6.74
C LYS A 37 15.27 -4.86 -5.73
N GLN A 38 14.80 -4.22 -4.66
CA GLN A 38 14.00 -4.87 -3.63
C GLN A 38 12.65 -5.34 -4.17
N VAL A 39 11.98 -4.50 -4.96
CA VAL A 39 10.70 -4.88 -5.58
C VAL A 39 10.90 -6.08 -6.48
N LEU A 40 11.92 -6.07 -7.34
CA LEU A 40 12.21 -7.21 -8.21
C LEU A 40 12.43 -8.49 -7.41
N GLY A 41 13.18 -8.42 -6.30
CA GLY A 41 13.39 -9.56 -5.42
C GLY A 41 12.10 -10.07 -4.76
N LEU A 42 11.25 -9.14 -4.33
CA LEU A 42 9.96 -9.50 -3.71
C LEU A 42 8.96 -10.07 -4.73
N LEU A 43 9.10 -9.75 -6.01
CA LEU A 43 8.23 -10.26 -7.07
C LEU A 43 8.73 -11.58 -7.66
N ASP A 44 9.92 -12.02 -7.30
CA ASP A 44 10.51 -13.23 -7.87
C ASP A 44 9.61 -14.45 -7.66
N GLY A 45 9.33 -15.14 -8.75
CA GLY A 45 8.45 -16.32 -8.74
C GLY A 45 6.95 -16.00 -8.67
N LEU A 46 6.55 -14.73 -8.64
CA LEU A 46 5.14 -14.36 -8.70
C LEU A 46 4.72 -14.08 -10.14
N ASP A 47 3.65 -14.74 -10.56
CA ASP A 47 3.02 -14.52 -11.86
C ASP A 47 1.70 -13.77 -11.67
N ALA A 48 1.49 -12.72 -12.45
CA ALA A 48 0.32 -11.87 -12.31
C ALA A 48 -0.13 -11.28 -13.63
N GLY A 49 -1.42 -10.97 -13.71
CA GLY A 49 -1.98 -10.25 -14.85
C GLY A 49 -2.02 -8.73 -14.64
N LEU A 50 -2.00 -8.30 -13.38
CA LEU A 50 -2.11 -6.89 -13.03
C LEU A 50 -1.42 -6.65 -11.68
N ALA A 51 -0.76 -5.51 -11.54
CA ALA A 51 -0.34 -4.98 -10.24
C ALA A 51 -0.94 -3.61 -9.99
N VAL A 52 -1.27 -3.33 -8.74
CA VAL A 52 -1.68 -2.00 -8.28
C VAL A 52 -0.67 -1.54 -7.26
N ALA A 53 0.01 -0.45 -7.56
CA ALA A 53 1.06 0.10 -6.72
C ALA A 53 0.58 1.34 -5.97
N THR A 54 1.01 1.46 -4.73
CA THR A 54 0.76 2.62 -3.88
C THR A 54 2.02 2.98 -3.09
N GLY A 55 1.94 3.99 -2.24
CA GLY A 55 3.07 4.51 -1.50
C GLY A 55 3.80 5.62 -2.25
N TYR A 56 4.78 6.23 -1.57
CA TYR A 56 5.54 7.31 -2.19
C TYR A 56 6.34 6.83 -3.41
N GLY A 57 6.71 5.56 -3.44
CA GLY A 57 7.48 4.94 -4.53
C GLY A 57 6.65 4.32 -5.64
N ARG A 58 5.33 4.51 -5.67
CA ARG A 58 4.44 3.85 -6.64
C ARG A 58 4.81 4.13 -8.10
N LYS A 59 5.31 5.32 -8.39
CA LYS A 59 5.73 5.66 -9.76
C LYS A 59 6.94 4.87 -10.22
N LEU A 60 7.83 4.52 -9.32
CA LEU A 60 8.98 3.67 -9.65
C LEU A 60 8.52 2.33 -10.19
N VAL A 61 7.51 1.73 -9.55
CA VAL A 61 6.96 0.44 -9.99
C VAL A 61 6.29 0.58 -11.35
N GLN A 62 5.56 1.67 -11.57
CA GLN A 62 4.88 1.92 -12.84
C GLN A 62 5.86 2.06 -14.01
N GLU A 63 7.05 2.58 -13.77
CA GLU A 63 8.09 2.75 -14.77
C GLU A 63 8.93 1.49 -15.01
N MET A 64 8.76 0.46 -14.18
CA MET A 64 9.47 -0.81 -14.33
C MET A 64 8.81 -1.68 -15.41
N GLU A 65 9.63 -2.38 -16.17
CA GLU A 65 9.16 -3.36 -17.15
C GLU A 65 8.98 -4.72 -16.48
N LEU A 66 7.79 -4.98 -15.94
CA LEU A 66 7.51 -6.18 -15.16
C LEU A 66 6.83 -7.31 -15.94
N GLY A 67 6.51 -7.08 -17.22
CA GLY A 67 5.83 -8.08 -18.03
C GLY A 67 4.33 -8.17 -17.82
N PHE A 68 3.75 -7.31 -16.97
CA PHE A 68 2.32 -7.21 -16.72
C PHE A 68 1.93 -5.75 -16.49
N GLU A 69 0.63 -5.47 -16.59
CA GLU A 69 0.12 -4.11 -16.39
C GLU A 69 0.32 -3.63 -14.96
N VAL A 70 0.75 -2.37 -14.80
CA VAL A 70 0.86 -1.71 -13.49
C VAL A 70 -0.01 -0.48 -13.46
N GLN A 71 -0.91 -0.41 -12.50
CA GLN A 71 -1.72 0.76 -12.18
C GLN A 71 -1.27 1.33 -10.84
N THR A 72 -1.56 2.60 -10.60
CA THR A 72 -1.24 3.25 -9.33
C THR A 72 -2.49 3.82 -8.67
N ILE A 73 -2.51 3.80 -7.35
CA ILE A 73 -3.52 4.49 -6.55
C ILE A 73 -2.84 5.23 -5.40
N THR A 74 -3.53 6.21 -4.84
CA THR A 74 -3.01 6.93 -3.67
C THR A 74 -3.06 6.06 -2.42
N GLU A 75 -2.19 6.33 -1.46
CA GLU A 75 -2.20 5.64 -0.16
C GLU A 75 -3.53 5.80 0.56
N ILE A 76 -4.10 6.99 0.51
CA ILE A 76 -5.39 7.29 1.17
C ILE A 76 -6.47 6.37 0.61
N LYS A 77 -6.56 6.24 -0.70
CA LYS A 77 -7.53 5.36 -1.35
C LYS A 77 -7.25 3.89 -1.04
N ALA A 78 -5.99 3.48 -1.08
CA ALA A 78 -5.60 2.11 -0.78
C ALA A 78 -5.94 1.72 0.66
N HIS A 79 -5.62 2.60 1.62
CA HIS A 79 -5.93 2.36 3.03
C HIS A 79 -7.43 2.32 3.30
N GLY A 80 -8.20 3.21 2.66
CA GLY A 80 -9.66 3.19 2.78
C GLY A 80 -10.28 1.89 2.29
N LEU A 81 -9.88 1.43 1.11
CA LEU A 81 -10.37 0.17 0.53
C LEU A 81 -9.93 -1.04 1.36
N GLY A 82 -8.67 -1.06 1.80
CA GLY A 82 -8.15 -2.15 2.63
C GLY A 82 -8.86 -2.26 3.98
N ALA A 83 -9.05 -1.13 4.64
CA ALA A 83 -9.78 -1.09 5.91
C ALA A 83 -11.23 -1.54 5.74
N HIS A 84 -11.89 -1.11 4.67
CA HIS A 84 -13.25 -1.56 4.37
C HIS A 84 -13.33 -3.06 4.13
N HIS A 85 -12.35 -3.63 3.45
CA HIS A 85 -12.28 -5.07 3.20
C HIS A 85 -12.18 -5.88 4.50
N LEU A 86 -11.39 -5.38 5.45
CA LEU A 86 -11.19 -6.05 6.75
C LEU A 86 -12.32 -5.78 7.74
N PHE A 87 -12.90 -4.58 7.69
CA PHE A 87 -13.91 -4.12 8.64
C PHE A 87 -15.06 -3.47 7.88
N LEU A 88 -16.00 -4.27 7.39
CA LEU A 88 -17.10 -3.84 6.53
C LEU A 88 -17.96 -2.72 7.13
N HIS A 89 -18.04 -2.64 8.45
CA HIS A 89 -18.83 -1.62 9.15
C HIS A 89 -18.01 -0.47 9.72
N GLY A 90 -16.69 -0.46 9.45
CA GLY A 90 -15.82 0.63 9.86
C GLY A 90 -16.18 1.93 9.15
N ARG A 91 -16.23 3.05 9.89
CA ARG A 91 -16.55 4.37 9.34
C ARG A 91 -15.39 5.34 9.44
N THR A 92 -14.46 5.09 10.33
CA THR A 92 -13.29 5.94 10.54
C THR A 92 -12.06 5.07 10.61
N VAL A 93 -11.01 5.52 9.94
CA VAL A 93 -9.70 4.85 9.97
C VAL A 93 -8.69 5.85 10.50
N LEU A 94 -7.92 5.44 11.50
CA LEU A 94 -6.74 6.14 11.94
C LEU A 94 -5.53 5.30 11.53
N ASP A 95 -4.73 5.86 10.62
CA ASP A 95 -3.52 5.23 10.11
C ASP A 95 -2.30 5.96 10.66
N ILE A 96 -1.50 5.27 11.44
CA ILE A 96 -0.28 5.81 12.05
C ILE A 96 0.90 5.16 11.36
N GLY A 97 1.49 5.88 10.41
CA GLY A 97 2.62 5.40 9.63
C GLY A 97 3.98 5.81 10.20
N GLY A 98 5.04 5.45 9.49
CA GLY A 98 6.41 5.77 9.88
C GLY A 98 6.74 7.27 9.80
N GLN A 99 6.09 8.01 8.91
CA GLN A 99 6.33 9.44 8.70
C GLN A 99 5.08 10.29 8.76
N ASP A 100 3.90 9.72 8.66
CA ASP A 100 2.66 10.47 8.69
C ASP A 100 1.59 9.77 9.53
N THR A 101 0.57 10.53 9.85
CA THR A 101 -0.66 10.04 10.49
C THR A 101 -1.84 10.54 9.66
N LYS A 102 -2.75 9.64 9.33
CA LYS A 102 -3.94 9.96 8.54
C LYS A 102 -5.20 9.59 9.31
N ALA A 103 -6.20 10.43 9.24
CA ALA A 103 -7.55 10.12 9.68
C ALA A 103 -8.48 10.16 8.48
N LEU A 104 -9.18 9.08 8.23
CA LEU A 104 -10.05 8.93 7.06
C LEU A 104 -11.47 8.65 7.50
N SER A 105 -12.46 9.29 6.87
CA SER A 105 -13.85 8.85 6.96
C SER A 105 -14.17 7.93 5.78
N LEU A 106 -14.85 6.81 6.05
CA LEU A 106 -15.24 5.87 5.03
C LEU A 106 -16.70 6.06 4.65
N LEU A 107 -16.95 6.11 3.35
CA LEU A 107 -18.27 6.06 2.74
C LEU A 107 -18.60 4.62 2.33
N PRO A 108 -19.87 4.34 1.96
CA PRO A 108 -20.23 3.01 1.46
C PRO A 108 -19.32 2.56 0.32
N GLY A 109 -18.94 1.27 0.34
CA GLY A 109 -18.02 0.68 -0.63
C GLY A 109 -16.54 0.96 -0.38
N GLY A 110 -16.19 1.53 0.78
CA GLY A 110 -14.80 1.80 1.14
C GLY A 110 -14.22 3.06 0.51
N ARG A 111 -15.05 3.90 -0.10
CA ARG A 111 -14.62 5.20 -0.63
C ARG A 111 -14.26 6.13 0.53
N VAL A 112 -13.25 6.95 0.33
CA VAL A 112 -12.84 7.96 1.33
C VAL A 112 -13.67 9.22 1.15
N GLY A 113 -14.35 9.65 2.21
CA GLY A 113 -15.11 10.90 2.23
C GLY A 113 -14.21 12.08 2.56
N LYS A 114 -13.85 12.21 3.83
CA LYS A 114 -12.95 13.25 4.32
C LYS A 114 -11.67 12.63 4.83
N PHE A 115 -10.58 13.36 4.75
CA PHE A 115 -9.34 12.93 5.37
C PHE A 115 -8.55 14.13 5.89
N GLU A 116 -7.76 13.86 6.91
CA GLU A 116 -6.73 14.77 7.41
C GLU A 116 -5.42 14.01 7.55
N MET A 117 -4.33 14.68 7.28
CA MET A 117 -3.01 14.08 7.31
C MET A 117 -2.03 15.05 7.98
N ASN A 118 -1.20 14.50 8.86
CA ASN A 118 -0.06 15.20 9.44
C ASN A 118 1.22 14.50 8.99
N ASP A 119 2.00 15.16 8.14
CA ASP A 119 3.26 14.67 7.60
C ASP A 119 4.44 15.59 7.89
N ARG A 120 4.22 16.65 8.70
CA ARG A 120 5.23 17.68 8.91
C ARG A 120 6.34 17.31 9.86
N CYS A 121 6.06 16.40 10.80
CA CYS A 121 6.99 16.08 11.87
C CYS A 121 6.92 14.60 12.20
N ALA A 122 8.08 13.92 12.18
CA ALA A 122 8.17 12.53 12.55
C ALA A 122 7.70 12.26 13.99
N ALA A 123 7.82 13.23 14.88
CA ALA A 123 7.34 13.10 16.25
C ALA A 123 5.81 12.97 16.35
N GLY A 124 5.08 13.41 15.32
CA GLY A 124 3.63 13.26 15.26
C GLY A 124 3.16 11.96 14.59
N THR A 125 4.06 11.04 14.32
CA THR A 125 3.78 9.79 13.60
C THR A 125 4.09 8.57 14.44
N GLY A 126 3.88 7.40 13.87
CA GLY A 126 4.18 6.14 14.51
C GLY A 126 5.64 5.93 14.87
N LYS A 127 6.55 6.75 14.33
CA LYS A 127 7.98 6.62 14.60
C LYS A 127 8.32 6.77 16.09
N PHE A 128 7.62 7.62 16.81
CA PHE A 128 7.88 7.79 18.25
C PHE A 128 7.45 6.58 19.09
N LEU A 129 6.68 5.67 18.52
CA LEU A 129 6.27 4.43 19.15
C LEU A 129 7.31 3.31 19.02
N GLU A 130 8.30 3.50 18.18
CA GLU A 130 9.41 2.55 18.00
C GLU A 130 10.43 2.65 19.19
#